data_20f9e8353eeea82f41e6f33a964af446
#
_entry.id   20f9e8353eeea82f41e6f33a964af446
#
_cell.length_a   1.000
_cell.length_b   1.000
_cell.length_c   1.000
_cell.angle_alpha   90.00
_cell.angle_beta   90.00
_cell.angle_gamma   90.00
#
_symmetry.space_group_name_H-M   'P 1'
#
loop_
_entity.id
_entity.type
_entity.pdbx_description
1 polymer ?
#
loop_
_entity_poly.entity_id
_entity_poly.type
_entity_poly.pdbx_seq_one_letter_code
_entity_poly.pdbx_strand_id
1 'polypeptide(L)'
;MNIDIGGGRTNVSVFSFGHQIVWDILNVGGDRFDDAIIDYLRKKHNLLIGARTAEELKIDIGSARMRGVKLEMDACGRSLVSGLPRAVTVSSEEMIEALDEPLRDLMSALHRMIERTPPELASDIFDEGITLSGGGAQLFGLDGVISDQLKIRTTLADEPDLCVAHGLSELIDDEERYENIDLVSGSRSDLLGDE
;
A
#
# COMPACT_ATOMS: atom_id res chain seq x y z
N MET A 1 8.75 -8.86 9.21
CA MET A 1 8.64 -7.54 8.53
C MET A 1 7.17 -7.20 8.35
N ASN A 2 6.79 -5.94 8.60
CA ASN A 2 5.42 -5.46 8.39
C ASN A 2 5.39 -4.33 7.36
N ILE A 3 4.36 -4.34 6.50
CA ILE A 3 4.10 -3.30 5.49
C ILE A 3 2.66 -2.83 5.69
N ASP A 4 2.50 -1.60 6.15
CA ASP A 4 1.20 -0.98 6.37
C ASP A 4 0.92 0.02 5.24
N ILE A 5 -0.03 -0.33 4.36
CA ILE A 5 -0.39 0.46 3.17
C ILE A 5 -1.66 1.25 3.48
N GLY A 6 -1.48 2.47 3.94
CA GLY A 6 -2.59 3.39 4.21
C GLY A 6 -3.10 4.13 2.97
N GLY A 7 -3.92 5.17 3.19
CA GLY A 7 -4.41 6.05 2.12
C GLY A 7 -3.28 6.85 1.47
N GLY A 8 -2.59 7.69 2.23
CA GLY A 8 -1.53 8.57 1.70
C GLY A 8 -0.12 8.02 1.76
N ARG A 9 0.16 7.01 2.58
CA ARG A 9 1.52 6.53 2.88
C ARG A 9 1.55 5.03 3.09
N THR A 10 2.74 4.45 2.85
CA THR A 10 3.07 3.08 3.25
C THR A 10 4.20 3.14 4.28
N ASN A 11 3.96 2.55 5.44
CA ASN A 11 4.97 2.36 6.48
C ASN A 11 5.54 0.95 6.35
N VAL A 12 6.86 0.87 6.27
CA VAL A 12 7.58 -0.41 6.21
C VAL A 12 8.45 -0.51 7.45
N SER A 13 8.35 -1.61 8.19
CA SER A 13 9.11 -1.80 9.42
C SER A 13 9.55 -3.25 9.63
N VAL A 14 10.76 -3.38 10.15
CA VAL A 14 11.36 -4.64 10.59
C VAL A 14 11.52 -4.59 12.10
N PHE A 15 10.89 -5.53 12.78
CA PHE A 15 10.96 -5.69 14.24
C PHE A 15 11.79 -6.91 14.58
N SER A 16 12.57 -6.79 15.67
CA SER A 16 13.28 -7.91 16.31
C SER A 16 13.20 -7.74 17.82
N PHE A 17 12.76 -8.77 18.52
CA PHE A 17 12.59 -8.78 20.00
C PHE A 17 11.80 -7.58 20.55
N GLY A 18 10.76 -7.15 19.84
CA GLY A 18 9.91 -6.01 20.22
C GLY A 18 10.47 -4.62 19.87
N HIS A 19 11.68 -4.54 19.32
CA HIS A 19 12.30 -3.28 18.90
C HIS A 19 12.20 -3.09 17.38
N GLN A 20 11.92 -1.86 16.94
CA GLN A 20 11.96 -1.49 15.53
C GLN A 20 13.42 -1.24 15.10
N ILE A 21 13.95 -2.09 14.22
CA ILE A 21 15.37 -2.07 13.83
C ILE A 21 15.58 -1.25 12.55
N VAL A 22 14.72 -1.47 11.55
CA VAL A 22 14.74 -0.73 10.29
C VAL A 22 13.33 -0.30 9.97
N TRP A 23 13.19 0.93 9.51
CA TRP A 23 11.90 1.46 9.07
C TRP A 23 12.07 2.48 7.96
N ASP A 24 11.00 2.67 7.18
CA ASP A 24 10.91 3.70 6.15
C ASP A 24 9.46 4.09 5.92
N ILE A 25 9.23 5.30 5.43
CA ILE A 25 7.92 5.82 5.07
C ILE A 25 7.92 6.19 3.60
N LEU A 26 7.03 5.57 2.85
CA LEU A 26 6.90 5.80 1.42
C LEU A 26 5.67 6.66 1.15
N ASN A 27 5.79 7.65 0.26
CA ASN A 27 4.66 8.44 -0.22
C ASN A 27 3.90 7.71 -1.35
N VAL A 28 3.63 6.42 -1.13
CA VAL A 28 2.80 5.57 -1.99
C VAL A 28 1.74 4.96 -1.11
N GLY A 29 0.48 5.08 -1.48
CA GLY A 29 -0.66 4.55 -0.76
C GLY A 29 -1.90 4.57 -1.66
N GLY A 30 -3.08 4.39 -1.07
CA GLY A 30 -4.35 4.35 -1.78
C GLY A 30 -4.62 5.56 -2.66
N ASP A 31 -4.27 6.77 -2.19
CA ASP A 31 -4.46 8.02 -2.95
C ASP A 31 -3.59 8.03 -4.22
N ARG A 32 -2.36 7.49 -4.15
CA ARG A 32 -1.48 7.38 -5.31
C ARG A 32 -2.01 6.38 -6.33
N PHE A 33 -2.71 5.34 -5.88
CA PHE A 33 -3.41 4.40 -6.75
C PHE A 33 -4.60 5.09 -7.44
N ASP A 34 -5.37 5.89 -6.73
CA ASP A 34 -6.49 6.67 -7.28
C ASP A 34 -6.01 7.67 -8.34
N ASP A 35 -4.94 8.42 -8.06
CA ASP A 35 -4.32 9.33 -9.01
C ASP A 35 -3.87 8.62 -10.30
N ALA A 36 -3.27 7.43 -10.16
CA ALA A 36 -2.84 6.63 -11.29
C ALA A 36 -4.03 6.15 -12.16
N ILE A 37 -5.15 5.78 -11.54
CA ILE A 37 -6.40 5.41 -12.23
C ILE A 37 -6.97 6.62 -12.97
N ILE A 38 -7.03 7.80 -12.33
CA ILE A 38 -7.48 9.05 -12.96
C ILE A 38 -6.64 9.37 -14.19
N ASP A 39 -5.33 9.30 -14.05
CA ASP A 39 -4.40 9.59 -15.13
C ASP A 39 -4.50 8.59 -16.28
N TYR A 40 -4.69 7.31 -15.96
CA TYR A 40 -4.87 6.26 -16.96
C TYR A 40 -6.13 6.49 -17.78
N LEU A 41 -7.29 6.72 -17.14
CA LEU A 41 -8.55 6.97 -17.83
C LEU A 41 -8.52 8.27 -18.65
N ARG A 42 -7.83 9.28 -18.13
CA ARG A 42 -7.58 10.52 -18.87
C ARG A 42 -6.82 10.27 -20.16
N LYS A 43 -5.75 9.48 -20.11
CA LYS A 43 -4.86 9.22 -21.25
C LYS A 43 -5.48 8.24 -22.26
N LYS A 44 -6.05 7.15 -21.76
CA LYS A 44 -6.52 6.05 -22.62
C LYS A 44 -7.94 6.27 -23.16
N HIS A 45 -8.82 6.81 -22.34
CA HIS A 45 -10.24 6.96 -22.66
C HIS A 45 -10.68 8.40 -22.93
N ASN A 46 -9.78 9.39 -22.78
CA ASN A 46 -10.11 10.82 -22.80
C ASN A 46 -11.26 11.15 -21.85
N LEU A 47 -11.28 10.51 -20.69
CA LEU A 47 -12.30 10.64 -19.65
C LEU A 47 -11.67 11.23 -18.38
N LEU A 48 -12.21 12.33 -17.91
CA LEU A 48 -11.85 12.92 -16.63
C LEU A 48 -12.85 12.46 -15.57
N ILE A 49 -12.37 11.66 -14.61
CA ILE A 49 -13.14 11.20 -13.45
C ILE A 49 -12.70 11.93 -12.18
N GLY A 50 -13.51 11.89 -11.13
CA GLY A 50 -13.17 12.41 -9.81
C GLY A 50 -12.51 11.35 -8.92
N ALA A 51 -11.90 11.79 -7.80
CA ALA A 51 -11.23 10.91 -6.84
C ALA A 51 -12.15 9.82 -6.31
N ARG A 52 -13.41 10.14 -5.98
CA ARG A 52 -14.39 9.15 -5.51
C ARG A 52 -14.62 8.02 -6.53
N THR A 53 -14.78 8.35 -7.80
CA THR A 53 -14.97 7.34 -8.85
C THR A 53 -13.71 6.48 -9.03
N ALA A 54 -12.52 7.06 -8.86
CA ALA A 54 -11.26 6.33 -8.91
C ALA A 54 -11.14 5.36 -7.74
N GLU A 55 -11.50 5.79 -6.53
CA GLU A 55 -11.52 4.94 -5.34
C GLU A 55 -12.54 3.80 -5.48
N GLU A 56 -13.76 4.07 -5.97
CA GLU A 56 -14.75 3.04 -6.26
C GLU A 56 -14.20 2.00 -7.27
N LEU A 57 -13.57 2.43 -8.35
CA LEU A 57 -12.91 1.53 -9.32
C LEU A 57 -11.79 0.72 -8.68
N LYS A 58 -10.95 1.34 -7.84
CA LYS A 58 -9.88 0.66 -7.10
C LYS A 58 -10.42 -0.44 -6.20
N ILE A 59 -11.48 -0.15 -5.43
CA ILE A 59 -12.07 -1.09 -4.47
C ILE A 59 -12.74 -2.25 -5.21
N ASP A 60 -13.57 -1.96 -6.21
CA ASP A 60 -14.44 -2.97 -6.83
C ASP A 60 -13.70 -3.83 -7.85
N ILE A 61 -12.87 -3.23 -8.71
CA ILE A 61 -12.20 -3.93 -9.80
C ILE A 61 -10.68 -3.77 -9.82
N GLY A 62 -10.09 -3.00 -8.87
CA GLY A 62 -8.65 -2.80 -8.74
C GLY A 62 -7.91 -4.14 -8.63
N SER A 63 -6.79 -4.25 -9.32
CA SER A 63 -6.05 -5.52 -9.41
C SER A 63 -4.57 -5.27 -9.64
N ALA A 64 -3.73 -5.90 -8.83
CA ALA A 64 -2.28 -5.91 -9.01
C ALA A 64 -1.81 -7.03 -9.94
N ARG A 65 -2.64 -8.04 -10.20
CA ARG A 65 -2.35 -9.16 -11.10
C ARG A 65 -3.62 -9.68 -11.76
N MET A 66 -3.46 -10.52 -12.78
CA MET A 66 -4.59 -11.12 -13.50
C MET A 66 -5.52 -11.89 -12.55
N ARG A 67 -6.81 -11.66 -12.70
CA ARG A 67 -7.88 -12.40 -12.03
C ARG A 67 -8.28 -13.61 -12.88
N GLY A 68 -8.82 -14.65 -12.23
CA GLY A 68 -9.42 -15.79 -12.96
C GLY A 68 -10.70 -15.41 -13.72
N VAL A 69 -11.36 -14.33 -13.30
CA VAL A 69 -12.57 -13.77 -13.94
C VAL A 69 -12.33 -12.29 -14.17
N LYS A 70 -12.56 -11.83 -15.40
CA LYS A 70 -12.53 -10.41 -15.74
C LYS A 70 -13.71 -9.69 -15.08
N LEU A 71 -13.44 -8.66 -14.31
CA LEU A 71 -14.44 -7.75 -13.76
C LEU A 71 -14.53 -6.51 -14.62
N GLU A 72 -15.73 -5.95 -14.74
CA GLU A 72 -15.98 -4.72 -15.49
C GLU A 72 -16.87 -3.78 -14.67
N MET A 73 -16.62 -2.49 -14.76
CA MET A 73 -17.38 -1.44 -14.09
C MET A 73 -17.47 -0.19 -14.97
N ASP A 74 -18.60 0.50 -14.92
CA ASP A 74 -18.78 1.75 -15.68
C ASP A 74 -18.22 2.94 -14.89
N ALA A 75 -17.22 3.60 -15.45
CA ALA A 75 -16.66 4.84 -14.96
C ALA A 75 -17.40 6.04 -15.59
N CYS A 76 -18.05 6.81 -14.74
CA CYS A 76 -18.74 8.04 -15.17
C CYS A 76 -17.83 9.26 -14.99
N GLY A 77 -17.73 10.09 -16.02
CA GLY A 77 -16.90 11.29 -15.98
C GLY A 77 -17.22 12.28 -17.07
N ARG A 78 -16.35 13.25 -17.28
CA ARG A 78 -16.46 14.23 -18.36
C ARG A 78 -15.53 13.86 -19.51
N SER A 79 -16.09 13.75 -20.70
CA SER A 79 -15.30 13.58 -21.94
C SER A 79 -14.41 14.79 -22.19
N LEU A 80 -13.12 14.59 -22.38
CA LEU A 80 -12.17 15.66 -22.73
C LEU A 80 -12.31 16.12 -24.20
N VAL A 81 -12.96 15.31 -25.03
CA VAL A 81 -13.18 15.63 -26.45
C VAL A 81 -14.43 16.49 -26.63
N SER A 82 -15.56 16.09 -26.01
CA SER A 82 -16.85 16.80 -26.21
C SER A 82 -17.21 17.75 -25.06
N GLY A 83 -16.55 17.64 -23.91
CA GLY A 83 -16.88 18.38 -22.68
C GLY A 83 -18.13 17.88 -21.96
N LEU A 84 -18.83 16.88 -22.51
CA LEU A 84 -20.10 16.37 -21.99
C LEU A 84 -19.89 15.18 -21.05
N PRO A 85 -20.85 14.89 -20.14
CA PRO A 85 -20.85 13.66 -19.35
C PRO A 85 -20.80 12.43 -20.25
N ARG A 86 -19.98 11.43 -19.86
CA ARG A 86 -19.82 10.16 -20.56
C ARG A 86 -19.52 9.05 -19.56
N ALA A 87 -20.03 7.85 -19.83
CA ALA A 87 -19.63 6.63 -19.17
C ALA A 87 -18.75 5.79 -20.09
N VAL A 88 -17.78 5.08 -19.49
CA VAL A 88 -16.90 4.13 -20.18
C VAL A 88 -16.80 2.88 -19.31
N THR A 89 -17.00 1.72 -19.90
CA THR A 89 -16.76 0.44 -19.21
C THR A 89 -15.25 0.21 -19.09
N VAL A 90 -14.79 -0.01 -17.88
CA VAL A 90 -13.38 -0.24 -17.53
C VAL A 90 -13.26 -1.64 -16.95
N SER A 91 -12.15 -2.33 -17.21
CA SER A 91 -11.94 -3.70 -16.79
C SER A 91 -10.83 -3.82 -15.72
N SER A 92 -10.87 -4.92 -14.96
CA SER A 92 -9.80 -5.25 -14.02
C SER A 92 -8.42 -5.45 -14.67
N GLU A 93 -8.39 -5.79 -15.96
CA GLU A 93 -7.15 -5.87 -16.74
C GLU A 93 -6.55 -4.48 -16.99
N GLU A 94 -7.40 -3.49 -17.25
CA GLU A 94 -6.99 -2.10 -17.40
C GLU A 94 -6.49 -1.50 -16.07
N MET A 95 -7.01 -1.98 -14.93
CA MET A 95 -6.52 -1.58 -13.60
C MET A 95 -5.08 -2.04 -13.36
N ILE A 96 -4.70 -3.22 -13.86
CA ILE A 96 -3.30 -3.68 -13.78
C ILE A 96 -2.37 -2.71 -14.52
N GLU A 97 -2.78 -2.27 -15.73
CA GLU A 97 -1.99 -1.29 -16.49
C GLU A 97 -1.95 0.07 -15.78
N ALA A 98 -3.07 0.51 -15.22
CA ALA A 98 -3.16 1.79 -14.52
C ALA A 98 -2.28 1.84 -13.27
N LEU A 99 -2.21 0.73 -12.53
CA LEU A 99 -1.51 0.64 -11.24
C LEU A 99 -0.03 0.23 -11.38
N ASP A 100 0.47 -0.04 -12.58
CA ASP A 100 1.83 -0.54 -12.81
C ASP A 100 2.92 0.41 -12.28
N GLU A 101 2.78 1.73 -12.49
CA GLU A 101 3.76 2.72 -12.01
C GLU A 101 3.84 2.76 -10.48
N PRO A 102 2.74 3.01 -9.73
CA PRO A 102 2.82 3.06 -8.28
C PRO A 102 3.19 1.72 -7.64
N LEU A 103 2.85 0.60 -8.23
CA LEU A 103 3.27 -0.72 -7.75
C LEU A 103 4.78 -0.93 -7.95
N ARG A 104 5.36 -0.48 -9.07
CA ARG A 104 6.83 -0.52 -9.26
C ARG A 104 7.56 0.37 -8.25
N ASP A 105 7.02 1.55 -7.93
CA ASP A 105 7.59 2.44 -6.93
C ASP A 105 7.60 1.76 -5.56
N LEU A 106 6.48 1.14 -5.17
CA LEU A 106 6.36 0.37 -3.95
C LEU A 106 7.40 -0.76 -3.91
N MET A 107 7.47 -1.59 -4.96
CA MET A 107 8.40 -2.72 -5.03
C MET A 107 9.87 -2.28 -4.95
N SER A 108 10.21 -1.19 -5.64
CA SER A 108 11.57 -0.63 -5.59
C SER A 108 11.96 -0.18 -4.18
N ALA A 109 11.01 0.37 -3.44
CA ALA A 109 11.24 0.77 -2.06
C ALA A 109 11.37 -0.44 -1.12
N LEU A 110 10.56 -1.48 -1.30
CA LEU A 110 10.65 -2.72 -0.53
C LEU A 110 12.00 -3.42 -0.74
N HIS A 111 12.50 -3.48 -1.99
CA HIS A 111 13.84 -4.01 -2.27
C HIS A 111 14.92 -3.25 -1.50
N ARG A 112 14.93 -1.91 -1.58
CA ARG A 112 15.89 -1.08 -0.83
C ARG A 112 15.79 -1.29 0.68
N MET A 113 14.58 -1.54 1.21
CA MET A 113 14.40 -1.82 2.64
C MET A 113 15.08 -3.12 3.04
N ILE A 114 14.89 -4.19 2.27
CA ILE A 114 15.53 -5.50 2.53
C ILE A 114 17.06 -5.39 2.41
N GLU A 115 17.58 -4.66 1.41
CA GLU A 115 19.01 -4.42 1.25
C GLU A 115 19.64 -3.67 2.44
N ARG A 116 18.90 -2.80 3.11
CA ARG A 116 19.33 -2.06 4.30
C ARG A 116 19.19 -2.87 5.59
N THR A 117 18.43 -3.97 5.56
CA THR A 117 18.21 -4.82 6.72
C THR A 117 19.46 -5.67 7.00
N PRO A 118 19.92 -5.78 8.27
CA PRO A 118 21.02 -6.65 8.63
C PRO A 118 20.83 -8.09 8.13
N PRO A 119 21.89 -8.78 7.67
CA PRO A 119 21.78 -10.10 7.03
C PRO A 119 21.06 -11.16 7.88
N GLU A 120 21.28 -11.13 9.20
CA GLU A 120 20.63 -12.04 10.13
C GLU A 120 19.12 -11.84 10.15
N LEU A 121 18.67 -10.59 10.20
CA LEU A 121 17.24 -10.26 10.16
C LEU A 121 16.64 -10.46 8.77
N ALA A 122 17.41 -10.30 7.71
CA ALA A 122 16.96 -10.62 6.36
C ALA A 122 16.69 -12.13 6.20
N SER A 123 17.49 -12.99 6.85
CA SER A 123 17.23 -14.43 6.93
C SER A 123 15.94 -14.73 7.70
N ASP A 124 15.74 -14.07 8.84
CA ASP A 124 14.51 -14.23 9.63
C ASP A 124 13.28 -13.81 8.84
N ILE A 125 13.35 -12.70 8.07
CA ILE A 125 12.27 -12.26 7.20
C ILE A 125 11.95 -13.29 6.11
N PHE A 126 12.98 -13.95 5.56
CA PHE A 126 12.79 -15.01 4.57
C PHE A 126 12.01 -16.21 5.14
N ASP A 127 12.32 -16.61 6.38
CA ASP A 127 11.70 -17.72 7.06
C ASP A 127 10.30 -17.38 7.59
N GLU A 128 10.14 -16.25 8.27
CA GLU A 128 8.89 -15.85 8.91
C GLU A 128 7.91 -15.18 7.93
N GLY A 129 8.42 -14.47 6.92
CA GLY A 129 7.63 -13.80 5.91
C GLY A 129 7.36 -12.32 6.20
N ILE A 130 6.47 -11.77 5.37
CA ILE A 130 6.01 -10.37 5.41
C ILE A 130 4.52 -10.35 5.72
N THR A 131 4.11 -9.46 6.61
CA THR A 131 2.70 -9.19 6.90
C THR A 131 2.29 -7.86 6.27
N LEU A 132 1.16 -7.86 5.55
CA LEU A 132 0.55 -6.66 4.99
C LEU A 132 -0.61 -6.20 5.87
N SER A 133 -0.68 -4.91 6.15
CA SER A 133 -1.78 -4.24 6.82
C SER A 133 -2.16 -2.94 6.11
N GLY A 134 -3.23 -2.28 6.58
CA GLY A 134 -3.77 -1.08 5.99
C GLY A 134 -4.76 -1.33 4.84
N GLY A 135 -5.64 -0.37 4.58
CA GLY A 135 -6.68 -0.49 3.56
C GLY A 135 -6.14 -0.71 2.14
N GLY A 136 -5.00 -0.09 1.80
CA GLY A 136 -4.36 -0.26 0.49
C GLY A 136 -3.80 -1.67 0.24
N ALA A 137 -3.51 -2.42 1.31
CA ALA A 137 -3.06 -3.81 1.22
C ALA A 137 -4.14 -4.77 0.69
N GLN A 138 -5.41 -4.37 0.74
CA GLN A 138 -6.55 -5.15 0.23
C GLN A 138 -6.65 -5.16 -1.31
N LEU A 139 -5.80 -4.39 -2.02
CA LEU A 139 -5.76 -4.45 -3.48
C LEU A 139 -5.54 -5.88 -3.95
N PHE A 140 -6.45 -6.36 -4.79
CA PHE A 140 -6.45 -7.77 -5.21
C PHE A 140 -5.10 -8.23 -5.76
N GLY A 141 -4.55 -9.28 -5.16
CA GLY A 141 -3.33 -9.95 -5.60
C GLY A 141 -2.03 -9.22 -5.29
N LEU A 142 -2.08 -8.13 -4.51
CA LEU A 142 -0.88 -7.38 -4.11
C LEU A 142 0.08 -8.24 -3.28
N ASP A 143 -0.47 -9.03 -2.35
CA ASP A 143 0.27 -10.03 -1.57
C ASP A 143 1.06 -10.98 -2.45
N GLY A 144 0.38 -11.53 -3.48
CA GLY A 144 1.01 -12.41 -4.46
C GLY A 144 2.08 -11.73 -5.29
N VAL A 145 1.88 -10.48 -5.73
CA VAL A 145 2.89 -9.71 -6.48
C VAL A 145 4.13 -9.47 -5.62
N ILE A 146 3.97 -9.06 -4.37
CA ILE A 146 5.07 -8.85 -3.43
C ILE A 146 5.81 -10.16 -3.18
N SER A 147 5.07 -11.25 -2.90
CA SER A 147 5.65 -12.57 -2.67
C SER A 147 6.43 -13.08 -3.88
N ASP A 148 5.89 -12.93 -5.09
CA ASP A 148 6.53 -13.37 -6.32
C ASP A 148 7.80 -12.59 -6.65
N GLN A 149 7.84 -11.29 -6.39
CA GLN A 149 8.99 -10.44 -6.69
C GLN A 149 10.10 -10.54 -5.65
N LEU A 150 9.74 -10.55 -4.36
CA LEU A 150 10.72 -10.64 -3.27
C LEU A 150 11.15 -12.08 -2.97
N LYS A 151 10.41 -13.07 -3.44
CA LYS A 151 10.58 -14.50 -3.11
C LYS A 151 10.45 -14.78 -1.61
N ILE A 152 9.64 -13.98 -0.94
CA ILE A 152 9.35 -14.08 0.49
C ILE A 152 7.84 -14.27 0.65
N ARG A 153 7.43 -15.20 1.51
CA ARG A 153 6.01 -15.42 1.81
C ARG A 153 5.40 -14.12 2.33
N THR A 154 4.33 -13.67 1.69
CA THR A 154 3.63 -12.44 2.05
C THR A 154 2.18 -12.77 2.34
N THR A 155 1.68 -12.33 3.48
CA THR A 155 0.31 -12.61 3.95
C THR A 155 -0.40 -11.32 4.32
N LEU A 156 -1.68 -11.23 3.95
CA LEU A 156 -2.55 -10.16 4.38
C LEU A 156 -3.01 -10.44 5.83
N ALA A 157 -2.95 -9.44 6.70
CA ALA A 157 -3.48 -9.53 8.05
C ALA A 157 -5.00 -9.70 8.04
N ASP A 158 -5.55 -10.27 9.10
CA ASP A 158 -6.99 -10.24 9.35
C ASP A 158 -7.44 -8.79 9.62
N GLU A 159 -8.54 -8.35 9.04
CA GLU A 159 -9.05 -6.97 9.14
C GLU A 159 -7.94 -5.91 8.95
N PRO A 160 -7.27 -5.91 7.78
CA PRO A 160 -6.01 -5.18 7.60
C PRO A 160 -6.14 -3.66 7.79
N ASP A 161 -7.30 -3.08 7.52
CA ASP A 161 -7.63 -1.67 7.73
C ASP A 161 -7.86 -1.32 9.21
N LEU A 162 -8.11 -2.31 10.07
CA LEU A 162 -8.33 -2.13 11.51
C LEU A 162 -7.12 -2.52 12.37
N CYS A 163 -6.05 -3.09 11.79
CA CYS A 163 -4.88 -3.57 12.55
C CYS A 163 -4.31 -2.52 13.52
N VAL A 164 -4.18 -1.26 13.07
CA VAL A 164 -3.68 -0.18 13.93
C VAL A 164 -4.65 0.13 15.07
N ALA A 165 -5.96 0.15 14.79
CA ALA A 165 -6.98 0.42 15.80
C ALA A 165 -7.03 -0.71 16.85
N HIS A 166 -6.93 -1.97 16.42
CA HIS A 166 -6.86 -3.13 17.32
C HIS A 166 -5.62 -3.08 18.20
N GLY A 167 -4.44 -2.81 17.61
CA GLY A 167 -3.19 -2.68 18.37
C GLY A 167 -3.24 -1.54 19.41
N LEU A 168 -3.85 -0.40 19.06
CA LEU A 168 -4.04 0.70 20.01
C LEU A 168 -5.03 0.33 21.12
N SER A 169 -6.10 -0.41 20.82
CA SER A 169 -7.05 -0.89 21.85
C SER A 169 -6.36 -1.83 22.83
N GLU A 170 -5.55 -2.77 22.35
CA GLU A 170 -4.79 -3.67 23.22
C GLU A 170 -3.80 -2.92 24.14
N LEU A 171 -3.19 -1.84 23.62
CA LEU A 171 -2.27 -1.03 24.43
C LEU A 171 -2.99 -0.22 25.52
N ILE A 172 -4.21 0.26 25.25
CA ILE A 172 -5.01 0.99 26.24
C ILE A 172 -5.44 0.08 27.39
N ASP A 173 -5.71 -1.18 27.09
CA ASP A 173 -6.17 -2.17 28.07
C ASP A 173 -5.03 -2.77 28.92
N ASP A 174 -3.77 -2.58 28.53
CA ASP A 174 -2.57 -3.14 29.16
C ASP A 174 -1.53 -2.04 29.47
N GLU A 175 -1.69 -1.37 30.63
CA GLU A 175 -0.79 -0.30 31.07
C GLU A 175 0.67 -0.77 31.26
N GLU A 176 0.90 -2.03 31.69
CA GLU A 176 2.27 -2.57 31.84
C GLU A 176 2.96 -2.74 30.48
N ARG A 177 2.20 -3.11 29.44
CA ARG A 177 2.71 -3.21 28.07
C ARG A 177 3.06 -1.85 27.51
N TYR A 178 2.25 -0.82 27.82
CA TYR A 178 2.48 0.55 27.38
C TYR A 178 3.77 1.13 27.95
N GLU A 179 4.06 0.89 29.24
CA GLU A 179 5.29 1.35 29.90
C GLU A 179 6.57 0.69 29.34
N ASN A 180 6.46 -0.52 28.78
CA ASN A 180 7.58 -1.28 28.21
C ASN A 180 7.77 -1.06 26.70
N ILE A 181 6.89 -0.29 26.03
CA ILE A 181 7.12 0.13 24.65
C ILE A 181 8.16 1.26 24.71
N ASP A 182 9.39 0.93 24.32
CA ASP A 182 10.35 1.94 23.89
C ASP A 182 9.74 2.70 22.70
N LEU A 183 9.00 3.75 23.02
CA LEU A 183 8.68 4.75 22.01
C LEU A 183 10.05 5.23 21.53
N VAL A 184 10.45 4.74 20.35
CA VAL A 184 11.62 5.26 19.67
C VAL A 184 11.33 6.74 19.48
N SER A 185 11.75 7.53 20.48
CA SER A 185 11.85 8.95 20.36
C SER A 185 12.93 9.17 19.30
N GLY A 186 12.51 9.25 18.05
CA GLY A 186 13.32 9.87 17.02
C GLY A 186 13.75 11.19 17.64
N SER A 187 15.04 11.30 17.97
CA SER A 187 15.54 12.45 18.68
C SER A 187 15.18 13.67 17.86
N ARG A 188 14.45 14.56 18.49
CA ARG A 188 14.00 15.86 17.94
C ARG A 188 15.18 16.74 17.51
N SER A 189 16.41 16.26 17.67
CA SER A 189 17.66 16.95 17.32
C SER A 189 18.00 16.90 15.82
N ASP A 190 17.41 15.99 15.03
CA ASP A 190 17.75 15.90 13.62
C ASP A 190 16.82 16.74 12.70
N LEU A 191 15.82 17.43 13.28
CA LEU A 191 14.88 18.28 12.53
C LEU A 191 15.13 19.78 12.70
N LEU A 192 16.07 20.18 13.54
CA LEU A 192 16.50 21.58 13.68
C LEU A 192 17.96 21.62 13.18
N GLY A 193 18.10 21.71 11.85
CA GLY A 193 19.37 22.09 11.25
C GLY A 193 19.80 23.43 11.84
N ASP A 194 20.99 23.45 12.39
CA ASP A 194 21.68 24.67 12.84
C ASP A 194 21.70 25.71 11.70
N GLU A 195 21.30 26.94 12.05
CA GLU A 195 21.50 28.13 11.23
C GLU A 195 23.01 28.44 11.02
#